data_405facea6729864bc12a2c069ab29554
#
_entry.id   405facea6729864bc12a2c069ab29554
#
_cell.length_a   1.000
_cell.length_b   1.000
_cell.length_c   1.000
_cell.angle_alpha   90.00
_cell.angle_beta   90.00
_cell.angle_gamma   90.00
#
_symmetry.space_group_name_H-M   'P 1'
#
loop_
_entity.id
_entity.type
_entity.pdbx_description
1 polymer ?
#
loop_
_entity_poly.entity_id
_entity_poly.type
_entity_poly.pdbx_seq_one_letter_code
_entity_poly.pdbx_strand_id
1 'polypeptide(L)'
;IVWALIVITLLLIVVFRSFKLALVSVLPIALSVFFNFSYMAILGIKLEISTAIVAGILLGMTIDYAIHLVNRFTETKDIYRARQEVRPAIFSNTLALAGGFATLVFAPLRLFSGLGLLLAIGMVTGAILTLALIPHTIRNSKKPIT
;
A
#
# COMPACT_ATOMS: atom_id res chain seq x y z
N ILE A 1 -3.55 -13.90 -4.69
CA ILE A 1 -2.60 -12.86 -4.24
C ILE A 1 -1.37 -12.86 -5.13
N VAL A 2 -0.66 -14.00 -5.31
CA VAL A 2 0.56 -14.07 -6.15
C VAL A 2 0.28 -13.61 -7.58
N TRP A 3 -0.78 -14.10 -8.22
CA TRP A 3 -1.18 -13.66 -9.55
C TRP A 3 -1.50 -12.17 -9.61
N ALA A 4 -2.17 -11.63 -8.58
CA ALA A 4 -2.43 -10.20 -8.49
C ALA A 4 -1.14 -9.38 -8.40
N LEU A 5 -0.16 -9.81 -7.59
CA LEU A 5 1.14 -9.15 -7.52
C LEU A 5 1.91 -9.19 -8.85
N ILE A 6 1.83 -10.30 -9.59
CA ILE A 6 2.44 -10.40 -10.94
C ILE A 6 1.80 -9.40 -11.89
N VAL A 7 0.46 -9.37 -11.96
CA VAL A 7 -0.28 -8.45 -12.83
C VAL A 7 0.01 -6.99 -12.45
N ILE A 8 0.00 -6.67 -11.15
CA ILE A 8 0.36 -5.35 -10.63
C ILE A 8 1.79 -4.97 -11.03
N THR A 9 2.73 -5.89 -10.91
CA THR A 9 4.12 -5.63 -11.29
C THR A 9 4.25 -5.31 -12.78
N LEU A 10 3.59 -6.10 -13.63
CA LEU A 10 3.57 -5.85 -15.08
C LEU A 10 2.94 -4.50 -15.42
N LEU A 11 1.82 -4.16 -14.77
CA LEU A 11 1.17 -2.87 -14.93
C LEU A 11 2.09 -1.72 -14.53
N LEU A 12 2.77 -1.83 -13.39
CA LEU A 12 3.72 -0.82 -12.93
C LEU A 12 4.93 -0.66 -13.86
N ILE A 13 5.41 -1.74 -14.48
CA ILE A 13 6.47 -1.67 -15.49
C ILE A 13 6.01 -0.85 -16.69
N VAL A 14 4.78 -1.07 -17.15
CA VAL A 14 4.19 -0.33 -18.28
C VAL A 14 4.01 1.14 -17.91
N VAL A 15 3.45 1.44 -16.72
CA VAL A 15 3.17 2.81 -16.26
C VAL A 15 4.46 3.60 -16.06
N PHE A 16 5.44 3.03 -15.37
CA PHE A 16 6.69 3.75 -15.05
C PHE A 16 7.73 3.66 -16.15
N ARG A 17 7.53 2.80 -17.15
CA ARG A 17 8.52 2.50 -18.20
C ARG A 17 9.91 2.18 -17.62
N SER A 18 9.96 1.70 -16.40
CA SER A 18 11.19 1.39 -15.65
C SER A 18 10.98 0.18 -14.75
N PHE A 19 11.70 -0.90 -15.03
CA PHE A 19 11.67 -2.12 -14.23
C PHE A 19 12.09 -1.86 -12.77
N LYS A 20 13.07 -0.99 -12.57
CA LYS A 20 13.56 -0.66 -11.23
C LYS A 20 12.51 0.06 -10.39
N LEU A 21 11.83 1.07 -10.95
CA LEU A 21 10.78 1.80 -10.25
C LEU A 21 9.59 0.90 -9.94
N ALA A 22 9.21 0.01 -10.86
CA ALA A 22 8.16 -0.97 -10.61
C ALA A 22 8.52 -1.89 -9.44
N LEU A 23 9.74 -2.45 -9.44
CA LEU A 23 10.18 -3.36 -8.36
C LEU A 23 10.23 -2.67 -6.99
N VAL A 24 10.72 -1.42 -6.94
CA VAL A 24 10.74 -0.62 -5.71
C VAL A 24 9.32 -0.35 -5.20
N SER A 25 8.36 -0.13 -6.11
CA SER A 25 6.96 0.11 -5.76
C SER A 25 6.23 -1.14 -5.28
N VAL A 26 6.60 -2.32 -5.76
CA VAL A 26 5.99 -3.59 -5.35
C VAL A 26 6.38 -3.98 -3.91
N LEU A 27 7.54 -3.56 -3.44
CA LEU A 27 8.03 -3.92 -2.10
C LEU A 27 7.07 -3.48 -0.97
N PRO A 28 6.64 -2.21 -0.84
CA PRO A 28 5.69 -1.81 0.20
C PRO A 28 4.33 -2.48 0.04
N ILE A 29 3.90 -2.78 -1.21
CA ILE A 29 2.65 -3.47 -1.48
C ILE A 29 2.69 -4.90 -0.94
N ALA A 30 3.73 -5.67 -1.27
CA ALA A 30 3.90 -7.04 -0.79
C ALA A 30 4.00 -7.10 0.74
N LEU A 31 4.76 -6.16 1.34
CA LEU A 31 4.89 -6.07 2.79
C LEU A 31 3.59 -5.69 3.49
N SER A 32 2.78 -4.79 2.92
CA SER A 32 1.49 -4.43 3.52
C SER A 32 0.53 -5.62 3.59
N VAL A 33 0.51 -6.45 2.55
CA VAL A 33 -0.27 -7.70 2.53
C VAL A 33 0.30 -8.71 3.54
N PHE A 34 1.62 -8.86 3.62
CA PHE A 34 2.25 -9.74 4.59
C PHE A 34 1.92 -9.34 6.04
N PHE A 35 2.02 -8.05 6.36
CA PHE A 35 1.62 -7.54 7.68
C PHE A 35 0.12 -7.75 7.95
N ASN A 36 -0.72 -7.59 6.92
CA ASN A 36 -2.15 -7.84 7.10
C ASN A 36 -2.46 -9.28 7.50
N PHE A 37 -1.81 -10.28 6.88
CA PHE A 37 -1.92 -11.67 7.31
C PHE A 37 -1.34 -11.90 8.71
N SER A 38 -0.27 -11.20 9.07
CA SER A 38 0.29 -11.26 10.41
C SER A 38 -0.70 -10.72 11.46
N TYR A 39 -1.39 -9.62 11.17
CA TYR A 39 -2.45 -9.08 12.03
C TYR A 39 -3.61 -10.07 12.18
N MET A 40 -4.02 -10.73 11.10
CA MET A 40 -5.05 -11.77 11.15
C MET A 40 -4.65 -12.90 12.12
N ALA A 41 -3.41 -13.38 12.03
CA ALA A 41 -2.91 -14.43 12.89
C ALA A 41 -2.89 -14.00 14.37
N ILE A 42 -2.43 -12.78 14.68
CA ILE A 42 -2.36 -12.24 16.03
C ILE A 42 -3.76 -12.01 16.62
N LEU A 43 -4.70 -11.53 15.82
CA LEU A 43 -6.06 -11.23 16.25
C LEU A 43 -7.00 -12.46 16.24
N GLY A 44 -6.51 -13.63 15.82
CA GLY A 44 -7.31 -14.84 15.71
C GLY A 44 -8.43 -14.76 14.66
N ILE A 45 -8.28 -13.88 13.66
CA ILE A 45 -9.24 -13.70 12.58
C ILE A 45 -9.01 -14.82 11.54
N LYS A 46 -10.03 -15.63 11.30
CA LYS A 46 -9.95 -16.75 10.36
C LYS A 46 -9.83 -16.27 8.93
N LEU A 47 -9.11 -17.03 8.11
CA LEU A 47 -9.04 -16.81 6.66
C LEU A 47 -10.36 -17.27 6.03
N GLU A 48 -11.18 -16.33 5.64
CA GLU A 48 -12.47 -16.53 4.98
C GLU A 48 -12.52 -15.74 3.67
N ILE A 49 -13.57 -15.89 2.88
CA ILE A 49 -13.76 -15.15 1.63
C ILE A 49 -13.70 -13.62 1.87
N SER A 50 -14.30 -13.16 2.97
CA SER A 50 -14.28 -11.75 3.38
C SER A 50 -12.88 -11.21 3.61
N THR A 51 -12.04 -11.97 4.30
CA THR A 51 -10.65 -11.57 4.58
C THR A 51 -9.76 -11.64 3.33
N ALA A 52 -10.07 -12.52 2.37
CA ALA A 52 -9.41 -12.52 1.06
C ALA A 52 -9.72 -11.23 0.26
N ILE A 53 -10.93 -10.69 0.37
CA ILE A 53 -11.32 -9.41 -0.23
C ILE A 53 -10.49 -8.26 0.36
N VAL A 54 -10.22 -8.28 1.67
CA VAL A 54 -9.35 -7.28 2.33
C VAL A 54 -8.00 -7.17 1.65
N ALA A 55 -7.34 -8.30 1.38
CA ALA A 55 -6.05 -8.31 0.71
C ALA A 55 -6.11 -7.66 -0.69
N GLY A 56 -7.19 -7.91 -1.44
CA GLY A 56 -7.41 -7.27 -2.75
C GLY A 56 -7.57 -5.75 -2.65
N ILE A 57 -8.36 -5.27 -1.70
CA ILE A 57 -8.58 -3.84 -1.46
C ILE A 57 -7.25 -3.18 -1.03
N LEU A 58 -6.51 -3.78 -0.11
CA LEU A 58 -5.22 -3.24 0.34
C LEU A 58 -4.18 -3.18 -0.77
N LEU A 59 -4.14 -4.19 -1.65
CA LEU A 59 -3.30 -4.16 -2.85
C LEU A 59 -3.62 -2.93 -3.71
N GLY A 60 -4.90 -2.71 -4.04
CA GLY A 60 -5.33 -1.56 -4.84
C GLY A 60 -4.98 -0.22 -4.22
N MET A 61 -5.23 -0.06 -2.92
CA MET A 61 -4.97 1.22 -2.23
C MET A 61 -3.47 1.50 -2.06
N THR A 62 -2.68 0.48 -1.74
CA THR A 62 -1.24 0.66 -1.55
C THR A 62 -0.54 0.95 -2.88
N ILE A 63 -1.02 0.36 -3.99
CA ILE A 63 -0.49 0.66 -5.33
C ILE A 63 -0.73 2.13 -5.71
N ASP A 64 -1.89 2.69 -5.37
CA ASP A 64 -2.20 4.10 -5.64
C ASP A 64 -1.20 5.03 -4.93
N TYR A 65 -0.88 4.76 -3.66
CA TYR A 65 0.13 5.52 -2.93
C TYR A 65 1.51 5.44 -3.59
N ALA A 66 1.90 4.24 -4.03
CA ALA A 66 3.17 4.04 -4.71
C ALA A 66 3.22 4.78 -6.07
N ILE A 67 2.15 4.71 -6.86
CA ILE A 67 2.04 5.41 -8.15
C ILE A 67 2.15 6.92 -7.95
N HIS A 68 1.40 7.50 -7.01
CA HIS A 68 1.45 8.93 -6.73
C HIS A 68 2.85 9.40 -6.34
N LEU A 69 3.53 8.66 -5.45
CA LEU A 69 4.88 9.02 -4.99
C LEU A 69 5.92 8.89 -6.11
N VAL A 70 5.87 7.81 -6.88
CA VAL A 70 6.84 7.59 -7.97
C VAL A 70 6.60 8.54 -9.13
N ASN A 71 5.35 8.84 -9.51
CA ASN A 71 5.05 9.84 -10.54
C ASN A 71 5.60 11.21 -10.13
N ARG A 72 5.36 11.63 -8.88
CA ARG A 72 5.89 12.90 -8.41
C ARG A 72 7.43 12.91 -8.39
N PHE A 73 8.06 11.78 -8.04
CA PHE A 73 9.51 11.64 -8.13
C PHE A 73 10.01 11.77 -9.59
N THR A 74 9.32 11.21 -10.57
CA THR A 74 9.74 11.32 -11.99
C THR A 74 9.64 12.75 -12.51
N GLU A 75 8.74 13.56 -11.97
CA GLU A 75 8.59 14.99 -12.29
C GLU A 75 9.66 15.85 -11.60
N THR A 76 9.80 15.70 -10.29
CA THR A 76 10.69 16.56 -9.47
C THR A 76 12.15 16.15 -9.53
N LYS A 77 12.45 14.89 -9.91
CA LYS A 77 13.77 14.25 -9.86
C LYS A 77 14.41 14.25 -8.45
N ASP A 78 13.64 14.64 -7.45
CA ASP A 78 14.06 14.67 -6.04
C ASP A 78 13.03 13.90 -5.21
N ILE A 79 13.45 12.76 -4.64
CA ILE A 79 12.58 11.89 -3.87
C ILE A 79 12.11 12.51 -2.55
N TYR A 80 12.93 13.36 -1.93
CA TYR A 80 12.53 14.03 -0.69
C TYR A 80 11.47 15.09 -0.95
N ARG A 81 11.64 15.87 -1.99
CA ARG A 81 10.65 16.85 -2.44
C ARG A 81 9.35 16.15 -2.85
N ALA A 82 9.44 15.12 -3.67
CA ALA A 82 8.26 14.32 -4.06
C ALA A 82 7.50 13.80 -2.83
N ARG A 83 8.22 13.22 -1.85
CA ARG A 83 7.63 12.74 -0.60
C ARG A 83 6.92 13.85 0.19
N GLN A 84 7.55 15.02 0.32
CA GLN A 84 6.96 16.16 1.05
C GLN A 84 5.66 16.64 0.40
N GLU A 85 5.63 16.71 -0.92
CA GLU A 85 4.46 17.18 -1.68
C GLU A 85 3.31 16.17 -1.68
N VAL A 86 3.60 14.87 -1.73
CA VAL A 86 2.57 13.81 -1.77
C VAL A 86 2.08 13.39 -0.37
N ARG A 87 2.91 13.57 0.67
CA ARG A 87 2.60 13.16 2.04
C ARG A 87 1.25 13.67 2.57
N PRO A 88 0.86 14.95 2.42
CA PRO A 88 -0.43 15.44 2.91
C PRO A 88 -1.61 14.74 2.25
N ALA A 89 -1.54 14.51 0.93
CA ALA A 89 -2.59 13.84 0.17
C ALA A 89 -2.75 12.38 0.60
N ILE A 90 -1.64 11.63 0.71
CA ILE A 90 -1.66 10.25 1.21
C ILE A 90 -2.21 10.20 2.64
N PHE A 91 -1.78 11.12 3.51
CA PHE A 91 -2.24 11.17 4.89
C PHE A 91 -3.75 11.43 4.98
N SER A 92 -4.27 12.44 4.27
CA SER A 92 -5.69 12.75 4.26
C SER A 92 -6.53 11.60 3.72
N ASN A 93 -6.10 10.98 2.62
CA ASN A 93 -6.78 9.83 2.03
C ASN A 93 -6.77 8.61 2.99
N THR A 94 -5.60 8.32 3.58
CA THR A 94 -5.48 7.23 4.56
C THR A 94 -6.38 7.47 5.77
N LEU A 95 -6.41 8.69 6.30
CA LEU A 95 -7.25 9.02 7.46
C LEU A 95 -8.74 8.88 7.14
N ALA A 96 -9.17 9.38 5.98
CA ALA A 96 -10.56 9.29 5.55
C ALA A 96 -11.01 7.83 5.37
N LEU A 97 -10.20 7.03 4.67
CA LEU A 97 -10.54 5.63 4.38
C LEU A 97 -10.41 4.73 5.61
N ALA A 98 -9.30 4.85 6.36
CA ALA A 98 -9.13 4.09 7.60
C ALA A 98 -10.21 4.45 8.62
N GLY A 99 -10.56 5.73 8.75
CA GLY A 99 -11.68 6.18 9.58
C GLY A 99 -13.02 5.61 9.13
N GLY A 100 -13.30 5.65 7.83
CA GLY A 100 -14.51 5.04 7.24
C GLY A 100 -14.59 3.54 7.52
N PHE A 101 -13.51 2.79 7.29
CA PHE A 101 -13.48 1.35 7.58
C PHE A 101 -13.52 1.05 9.09
N ALA A 102 -12.94 1.90 9.93
CA ALA A 102 -13.01 1.74 11.38
C ALA A 102 -14.46 1.78 11.92
N THR A 103 -15.39 2.46 11.24
CA THR A 103 -16.80 2.43 11.64
C THR A 103 -17.41 1.03 11.53
N LEU A 104 -16.91 0.19 10.63
CA LEU A 104 -17.38 -1.19 10.48
C LEU A 104 -17.04 -2.08 11.70
N VAL A 105 -16.07 -1.65 12.54
CA VAL A 105 -15.75 -2.38 13.79
C VAL A 105 -16.97 -2.46 14.71
N PHE A 106 -17.86 -1.48 14.66
CA PHE A 106 -19.09 -1.44 15.44
C PHE A 106 -20.26 -2.19 14.77
N ALA A 107 -20.03 -2.81 13.60
CA ALA A 107 -21.07 -3.57 12.94
C ALA A 107 -21.48 -4.82 13.77
N PRO A 108 -22.76 -5.15 13.84
CA PRO A 108 -23.26 -6.29 14.63
C PRO A 108 -22.79 -7.65 14.11
N LEU A 109 -22.41 -7.73 12.84
CA LEU A 109 -21.89 -8.95 12.22
C LEU A 109 -20.37 -9.00 12.38
N ARG A 110 -19.85 -10.03 13.00
CA ARG A 110 -18.40 -10.26 13.22
C ARG A 110 -17.58 -10.19 11.92
N LEU A 111 -18.19 -10.61 10.81
CA LEU A 111 -17.58 -10.56 9.50
C LEU A 111 -17.19 -9.14 9.10
N PHE A 112 -18.10 -8.17 9.24
CA PHE A 112 -17.81 -6.76 8.92
C PHE A 112 -16.87 -6.10 9.93
N SER A 113 -17.00 -6.45 11.21
CA SER A 113 -16.11 -5.94 12.25
C SER A 113 -14.64 -6.34 12.02
N GLY A 114 -14.38 -7.61 11.71
CA GLY A 114 -13.04 -8.08 11.38
C GLY A 114 -12.50 -7.46 10.08
N LEU A 115 -13.34 -7.35 9.05
CA LEU A 115 -13.01 -6.74 7.78
C LEU A 115 -12.63 -5.26 7.95
N GLY A 116 -13.46 -4.50 8.68
CA GLY A 116 -13.21 -3.07 8.95
C GLY A 116 -11.91 -2.83 9.70
N LEU A 117 -11.65 -3.63 10.75
CA LEU A 117 -10.42 -3.53 11.53
C LEU A 117 -9.16 -3.80 10.67
N LEU A 118 -9.18 -4.88 9.90
CA LEU A 118 -8.06 -5.27 9.03
C LEU A 118 -7.80 -4.23 7.95
N LEU A 119 -8.85 -3.66 7.33
CA LEU A 119 -8.71 -2.60 6.34
C LEU A 119 -8.15 -1.33 6.97
N ALA A 120 -8.69 -0.89 8.10
CA ALA A 120 -8.22 0.32 8.78
C ALA A 120 -6.73 0.23 9.15
N ILE A 121 -6.30 -0.85 9.80
CA ILE A 121 -4.89 -1.06 10.17
C ILE A 121 -4.02 -1.24 8.92
N GLY A 122 -4.48 -2.04 7.96
CA GLY A 122 -3.75 -2.33 6.73
C GLY A 122 -3.48 -1.07 5.89
N MET A 123 -4.45 -0.15 5.81
CA MET A 123 -4.29 1.11 5.08
C MET A 123 -3.25 2.02 5.72
N VAL A 124 -3.28 2.16 7.05
CA VAL A 124 -2.27 2.93 7.78
C VAL A 124 -0.88 2.32 7.58
N THR A 125 -0.78 0.99 7.69
CA THR A 125 0.47 0.26 7.45
C THR A 125 0.97 0.46 6.02
N GLY A 126 0.11 0.33 5.01
CA GLY A 126 0.45 0.54 3.59
C GLY A 126 0.96 1.94 3.30
N ALA A 127 0.31 2.97 3.86
CA ALA A 127 0.75 4.36 3.72
C ALA A 127 2.14 4.60 4.35
N ILE A 128 2.36 4.09 5.57
CA ILE A 128 3.65 4.21 6.27
C ILE A 128 4.74 3.50 5.48
N LEU A 129 4.51 2.26 5.03
CA LEU A 129 5.48 1.49 4.26
C LEU A 129 5.83 2.19 2.94
N THR A 130 4.84 2.70 2.22
CA THR A 130 5.06 3.42 0.97
C THR A 130 5.92 4.66 1.18
N LEU A 131 5.57 5.51 2.16
CA LEU A 131 6.30 6.76 2.45
C LEU A 131 7.68 6.52 3.07
N ALA A 132 7.95 5.36 3.66
CA ALA A 132 9.23 5.03 4.25
C ALA A 132 10.15 4.27 3.29
N LEU A 133 9.65 3.20 2.66
CA LEU A 133 10.49 2.27 1.89
C LEU A 133 10.87 2.80 0.52
N ILE A 134 9.94 3.42 -0.22
CA ILE A 134 10.22 3.91 -1.58
C ILE A 134 11.35 4.94 -1.54
N PRO A 135 11.32 6.00 -0.69
CA PRO A 135 12.41 6.96 -0.62
C PRO A 135 13.73 6.34 -0.16
N HIS A 136 13.66 5.41 0.81
CA HIS A 136 14.85 4.74 1.30
C HIS A 136 15.55 3.91 0.21
N THR A 137 14.77 3.16 -0.55
CA THR A 137 15.29 2.27 -1.60
C THR A 137 15.83 3.06 -2.79
N ILE A 138 15.13 4.13 -3.22
CA ILE A 138 15.59 5.00 -4.31
C ILE A 138 16.90 5.69 -3.92
N ARG A 139 17.02 6.19 -2.70
CA ARG A 139 18.23 6.84 -2.19
C ARG A 139 19.44 5.91 -2.20
N ASN A 140 19.25 4.66 -1.80
CA ASN A 140 20.35 3.69 -1.69
C ASN A 140 20.75 3.10 -3.06
N SER A 141 20.00 3.33 -4.10
CA SER A 141 20.36 2.95 -5.47
C SER A 141 21.41 3.95 -6.01
N LYS A 142 22.69 3.60 -5.90
CA LYS A 142 23.83 4.42 -6.38
C LYS A 142 23.89 4.59 -7.91
N LYS A 143 23.01 3.98 -8.69
CA LYS A 143 22.91 4.17 -10.14
C LYS A 143 21.77 5.13 -10.47
N PRO A 144 21.97 6.12 -11.35
CA PRO A 144 20.89 7.00 -11.79
C PRO A 144 19.75 6.14 -12.36
N ILE A 145 18.56 6.33 -11.82
CA ILE A 145 17.33 5.68 -12.25
C ILE A 145 16.76 6.57 -13.35
N THR A 146 17.40 6.53 -14.50
CA THR A 146 16.93 7.16 -15.76
C THR A 146 16.50 6.06 -16.71
#